data_326e33f78634c5bcf0078278f4d9d38f
#
_entry.id   326e33f78634c5bcf0078278f4d9d38f
#
_cell.length_a   1.000
_cell.length_b   1.000
_cell.length_c   1.000
_cell.angle_alpha   90.00
_cell.angle_beta   90.00
_cell.angle_gamma   90.00
#
_symmetry.space_group_name_H-M   'P 1'
#
loop_
_entity.id
_entity.type
_entity.pdbx_description
1 polymer ?
#
loop_
_entity_poly.entity_id
_entity_poly.type
_entity_poly.pdbx_seq_one_letter_code
_entity_poly.pdbx_strand_id
1 'polypeptide(L)'
;MNKAVMNKAVMNSENTTQDQSITTTDLDFDKLNGLLAVVIQDAKTQRVLMVGFMNAESYARTLETGFVVFFSRSRNKLWMKGETSGHTLQVVSMSTDCDRDALLITVKANGPGVCHEGFESCFSRTRVNNNWIVSDPQTFSPTDVYSDTKEVAK
;
A
#
# COMPACT_ATOMS: atom_id res chain seq x y z
N MET A 1 49.83 -53.68 -7.77
CA MET A 1 48.37 -53.63 -7.87
C MET A 1 47.85 -52.79 -6.76
N ASN A 2 47.62 -51.48 -7.00
CA ASN A 2 47.06 -50.57 -5.99
C ASN A 2 45.77 -49.96 -6.52
N LYS A 3 44.66 -50.33 -5.88
CA LYS A 3 43.37 -49.76 -6.11
C LYS A 3 43.28 -48.44 -5.36
N ALA A 4 43.20 -47.33 -6.09
CA ALA A 4 42.89 -46.05 -5.55
C ALA A 4 41.38 -46.01 -5.23
N VAL A 5 41.04 -45.73 -3.97
CA VAL A 5 39.67 -45.47 -3.52
C VAL A 5 39.45 -43.97 -3.64
N MET A 6 38.62 -43.57 -4.60
CA MET A 6 38.15 -42.19 -4.72
C MET A 6 37.04 -41.93 -3.69
N ASN A 7 37.36 -41.14 -2.68
CA ASN A 7 36.36 -40.58 -1.78
C ASN A 7 35.60 -39.47 -2.51
N LYS A 8 34.33 -39.74 -2.79
CA LYS A 8 33.38 -38.77 -3.31
C LYS A 8 32.80 -38.00 -2.14
N ALA A 9 33.32 -36.80 -1.90
CA ALA A 9 32.71 -35.87 -0.94
C ALA A 9 31.36 -35.40 -1.51
N VAL A 10 30.28 -35.85 -0.90
CA VAL A 10 28.92 -35.31 -1.14
C VAL A 10 28.83 -34.03 -0.36
N MET A 11 28.89 -32.90 -1.07
CA MET A 11 28.53 -31.63 -0.51
C MET A 11 27.00 -31.55 -0.41
N ASN A 12 26.47 -31.82 0.78
CA ASN A 12 25.10 -31.43 1.13
C ASN A 12 25.07 -29.92 1.33
N SER A 13 24.65 -29.20 0.32
CA SER A 13 24.19 -27.83 0.48
C SER A 13 22.74 -27.88 1.00
N GLU A 14 22.60 -28.05 2.30
CA GLU A 14 21.33 -27.75 2.97
C GLU A 14 21.12 -26.24 2.93
N ASN A 15 20.42 -25.81 1.87
CA ASN A 15 19.90 -24.45 1.79
C ASN A 15 18.69 -24.37 2.75
N THR A 16 18.97 -24.16 4.02
CA THR A 16 17.93 -23.90 5.03
C THR A 16 17.37 -22.52 4.75
N THR A 17 16.34 -22.46 3.91
CA THR A 17 15.47 -21.30 3.83
C THR A 17 14.77 -21.23 5.20
N GLN A 18 15.32 -20.44 6.10
CA GLN A 18 14.62 -20.11 7.33
C GLN A 18 13.30 -19.45 6.93
N ASP A 19 12.20 -20.12 7.20
CA ASP A 19 10.87 -19.54 7.14
C ASP A 19 10.80 -18.45 8.20
N GLN A 20 11.12 -17.21 7.78
CA GLN A 20 11.00 -16.02 8.61
C GLN A 20 9.55 -15.51 8.50
N SER A 21 8.58 -16.30 8.97
CA SER A 21 7.20 -15.83 9.06
C SER A 21 7.12 -14.68 10.07
N ILE A 22 6.78 -13.50 9.57
CA ILE A 22 6.51 -12.31 10.39
C ILE A 22 5.02 -12.32 10.73
N THR A 23 4.67 -12.28 12.01
CA THR A 23 3.29 -12.16 12.45
C THR A 23 2.83 -10.70 12.43
N THR A 24 1.52 -10.46 12.48
CA THR A 24 0.95 -9.09 12.56
C THR A 24 1.43 -8.32 13.79
N THR A 25 1.86 -9.01 14.85
CA THR A 25 2.43 -8.41 16.04
C THR A 25 3.85 -7.89 15.86
N ASP A 26 4.49 -8.21 14.74
CA ASP A 26 5.86 -7.81 14.46
C ASP A 26 5.99 -6.46 13.73
N LEU A 27 4.87 -5.84 13.32
CA LEU A 27 4.89 -4.51 12.73
C LEU A 27 5.14 -3.44 13.80
N ASP A 28 6.05 -2.52 13.50
CA ASP A 28 6.48 -1.47 14.42
C ASP A 28 5.61 -0.20 14.27
N PHE A 29 4.49 -0.17 14.98
CA PHE A 29 3.64 1.01 15.03
C PHE A 29 4.21 2.14 15.89
N ASP A 30 5.18 1.87 16.75
CA ASP A 30 5.65 2.82 17.76
C ASP A 30 6.49 3.94 17.16
N LYS A 31 7.24 3.66 16.09
CA LYS A 31 8.08 4.65 15.42
C LYS A 31 7.33 5.88 14.90
N LEU A 32 6.06 5.72 14.53
CA LEU A 32 5.19 6.81 14.07
C LEU A 32 4.01 7.05 15.02
N ASN A 33 4.24 6.90 16.33
CA ASN A 33 3.23 7.17 17.36
C ASN A 33 1.91 6.40 17.14
N GLY A 34 1.99 5.10 16.92
CA GLY A 34 0.87 4.20 16.70
C GLY A 34 0.43 4.07 15.25
N LEU A 35 1.22 4.55 14.29
CA LEU A 35 0.90 4.52 12.87
C LEU A 35 1.97 3.79 12.07
N LEU A 36 1.54 3.27 10.90
CA LEU A 36 2.41 2.85 9.80
C LEU A 36 2.19 3.77 8.61
N ALA A 37 3.27 4.10 7.91
CA ALA A 37 3.17 4.67 6.57
C ALA A 37 2.74 3.57 5.58
N VAL A 38 1.82 3.88 4.67
CA VAL A 38 1.28 2.90 3.73
C VAL A 38 1.33 3.45 2.32
N VAL A 39 2.12 2.80 1.48
CA VAL A 39 2.19 3.07 0.04
C VAL A 39 1.21 2.16 -0.68
N ILE A 40 0.36 2.74 -1.51
CA ILE A 40 -0.58 2.00 -2.36
C ILE A 40 -0.07 1.97 -3.80
N GLN A 41 0.01 0.77 -4.35
CA GLN A 41 0.50 0.52 -5.71
C GLN A 41 -0.53 -0.30 -6.49
N ASP A 42 -0.78 0.08 -7.75
CA ASP A 42 -1.63 -0.72 -8.63
C ASP A 42 -0.95 -2.04 -9.01
N ALA A 43 -1.67 -3.15 -8.84
CA ALA A 43 -1.12 -4.49 -9.06
C ALA A 43 -0.78 -4.77 -10.54
N LYS A 44 -1.48 -4.12 -11.48
CA LYS A 44 -1.32 -4.33 -12.91
C LYS A 44 -0.24 -3.42 -13.51
N THR A 45 -0.30 -2.14 -13.19
CA THR A 45 0.57 -1.11 -13.78
C THR A 45 1.83 -0.86 -12.97
N GLN A 46 1.87 -1.31 -11.72
CA GLN A 46 2.91 -1.03 -10.73
C GLN A 46 3.04 0.47 -10.40
N ARG A 47 2.07 1.26 -10.81
CA ARG A 47 2.02 2.68 -10.49
C ARG A 47 1.72 2.90 -9.02
N VAL A 48 2.46 3.80 -8.36
CA VAL A 48 2.12 4.28 -7.03
C VAL A 48 0.89 5.18 -7.14
N LEU A 49 -0.17 4.85 -6.41
CA LEU A 49 -1.44 5.54 -6.47
C LEU A 49 -1.59 6.61 -5.39
N MET A 50 -1.21 6.28 -4.16
CA MET A 50 -1.29 7.20 -3.02
C MET A 50 -0.46 6.73 -1.85
N VAL A 51 -0.31 7.59 -0.86
CA VAL A 51 0.22 7.26 0.47
C VAL A 51 -0.83 7.62 1.51
N GLY A 52 -0.98 6.76 2.51
CA GLY A 52 -1.85 6.97 3.66
C GLY A 52 -1.20 6.47 4.93
N PHE A 53 -1.99 6.38 6.01
CA PHE A 53 -1.53 5.87 7.31
C PHE A 53 -2.53 4.84 7.85
N MET A 54 -2.00 3.85 8.55
CA MET A 54 -2.79 2.86 9.28
C MET A 54 -2.37 2.84 10.74
N ASN A 55 -3.34 2.76 11.65
CA ASN A 55 -3.12 2.28 13.00
C ASN A 55 -3.41 0.77 13.06
N ALA A 56 -3.20 0.15 14.21
CA ALA A 56 -3.44 -1.29 14.38
C ALA A 56 -4.89 -1.70 14.04
N GLU A 57 -5.88 -0.85 14.36
CA GLU A 57 -7.29 -1.12 14.07
C GLU A 57 -7.58 -1.06 12.57
N SER A 58 -7.12 -0.02 11.85
CA SER A 58 -7.33 0.08 10.40
C SER A 58 -6.60 -1.03 9.64
N TYR A 59 -5.43 -1.44 10.12
CA TYR A 59 -4.71 -2.59 9.58
C TYR A 59 -5.53 -3.88 9.74
N ALA A 60 -6.03 -4.17 10.95
CA ALA A 60 -6.88 -5.33 11.21
C ALA A 60 -8.16 -5.32 10.34
N ARG A 61 -8.80 -4.15 10.17
CA ARG A 61 -9.98 -4.01 9.30
C ARG A 61 -9.64 -4.23 7.84
N THR A 62 -8.46 -3.82 7.38
CA THR A 62 -8.01 -4.10 6.02
C THR A 62 -7.84 -5.61 5.78
N LEU A 63 -7.26 -6.34 6.74
CA LEU A 63 -7.14 -7.80 6.65
C LEU A 63 -8.51 -8.50 6.66
N GLU A 64 -9.42 -8.05 7.50
CA GLU A 64 -10.78 -8.63 7.64
C GLU A 64 -11.61 -8.42 6.38
N THR A 65 -11.58 -7.22 5.80
CA THR A 65 -12.46 -6.85 4.69
C THR A 65 -11.87 -7.14 3.31
N GLY A 66 -10.55 -7.22 3.20
CA GLY A 66 -9.84 -7.28 1.92
C GLY A 66 -9.81 -5.96 1.16
N PHE A 67 -10.26 -4.86 1.77
CA PHE A 67 -10.23 -3.51 1.21
C PHE A 67 -9.39 -2.59 2.09
N VAL A 68 -8.70 -1.62 1.47
CA VAL A 68 -7.81 -0.72 2.19
C VAL A 68 -8.61 0.23 3.07
N VAL A 69 -8.37 0.15 4.38
CA VAL A 69 -8.90 1.04 5.42
C VAL A 69 -7.74 1.82 6.02
N PHE A 70 -7.80 3.14 5.95
CA PHE A 70 -6.82 4.03 6.53
C PHE A 70 -7.25 4.58 7.88
N PHE A 71 -6.28 5.14 8.61
CA PHE A 71 -6.52 6.02 9.73
C PHE A 71 -6.29 7.48 9.32
N SER A 72 -7.34 8.30 9.41
CA SER A 72 -7.25 9.72 9.13
C SER A 72 -6.69 10.46 10.34
N ARG A 73 -5.47 11.00 10.21
CA ARG A 73 -4.79 11.76 11.29
C ARG A 73 -5.53 13.05 11.65
N SER A 74 -6.05 13.75 10.65
CA SER A 74 -6.76 15.02 10.88
C SER A 74 -8.15 14.86 11.49
N ARG A 75 -8.83 13.75 11.15
CA ARG A 75 -10.20 13.46 11.65
C ARG A 75 -10.21 12.48 12.81
N ASN A 76 -9.06 11.89 13.15
CA ASN A 76 -8.88 10.88 14.19
C ASN A 76 -9.88 9.71 14.08
N LYS A 77 -10.08 9.18 12.88
CA LYS A 77 -11.03 8.09 12.63
C LYS A 77 -10.58 7.18 11.50
N LEU A 78 -11.13 5.97 11.49
CA LEU A 78 -10.99 5.04 10.38
C LEU A 78 -11.70 5.56 9.13
N TRP A 79 -11.15 5.22 7.97
CA TRP A 79 -11.67 5.62 6.68
C TRP A 79 -11.37 4.55 5.62
N MET A 80 -12.40 3.91 5.10
CA MET A 80 -12.26 3.01 3.95
C MET A 80 -12.12 3.83 2.68
N LYS A 81 -11.03 3.62 1.95
CA LYS A 81 -10.85 4.30 0.65
C LYS A 81 -11.97 3.91 -0.31
N GLY A 82 -12.67 4.92 -0.82
CA GLY A 82 -13.79 4.72 -1.74
C GLY A 82 -15.15 4.51 -1.08
N GLU A 83 -15.28 4.65 0.26
CA GLU A 83 -16.56 4.51 0.96
C GLU A 83 -17.64 5.47 0.44
N THR A 84 -17.27 6.64 -0.06
CA THR A 84 -18.18 7.63 -0.64
C THR A 84 -18.19 7.56 -2.17
N SER A 85 -17.01 7.47 -2.80
CA SER A 85 -16.87 7.54 -4.26
C SER A 85 -17.14 6.22 -4.98
N GLY A 86 -17.16 5.09 -4.26
CA GLY A 86 -17.15 3.76 -4.86
C GLY A 86 -15.78 3.32 -5.43
N HIS A 87 -14.78 4.21 -5.44
CA HIS A 87 -13.45 3.92 -5.94
C HIS A 87 -12.61 3.21 -4.86
N THR A 88 -13.01 1.99 -4.55
CA THR A 88 -12.38 1.16 -3.50
C THR A 88 -11.07 0.54 -3.97
N LEU A 89 -10.25 0.13 -3.01
CA LEU A 89 -8.95 -0.48 -3.24
C LEU A 89 -8.96 -1.90 -2.67
N GLN A 90 -9.13 -2.90 -3.54
CA GLN A 90 -9.08 -4.30 -3.16
C GLN A 90 -7.63 -4.76 -3.00
N VAL A 91 -7.29 -5.33 -1.86
CA VAL A 91 -5.93 -5.82 -1.56
C VAL A 91 -5.62 -7.05 -2.43
N VAL A 92 -4.45 -7.02 -3.07
CA VAL A 92 -3.88 -8.16 -3.80
C VAL A 92 -2.73 -8.77 -3.00
N SER A 93 -1.82 -7.93 -2.50
CA SER A 93 -0.72 -8.37 -1.63
C SER A 93 -0.24 -7.24 -0.73
N MET A 94 0.47 -7.62 0.32
CA MET A 94 1.11 -6.69 1.26
C MET A 94 2.55 -7.09 1.48
N SER A 95 3.42 -6.10 1.61
CA SER A 95 4.81 -6.25 2.01
C SER A 95 5.14 -5.20 3.06
N THR A 96 6.05 -5.50 3.96
CA THR A 96 6.63 -4.52 4.88
C THR A 96 8.11 -4.31 4.55
N ASP A 97 8.65 -3.19 4.97
CA ASP A 97 10.07 -2.88 4.82
C ASP A 97 10.94 -3.59 5.87
N CYS A 98 12.25 -3.33 5.85
CA CYS A 98 13.22 -4.07 6.66
C CYS A 98 13.09 -3.85 8.17
N ASP A 99 12.60 -2.71 8.61
CA ASP A 99 12.40 -2.32 10.00
C ASP A 99 10.92 -2.24 10.42
N ARG A 100 10.02 -2.67 9.51
CA ARG A 100 8.61 -3.00 9.74
C ARG A 100 7.73 -1.82 10.17
N ASP A 101 8.09 -0.61 9.79
CA ASP A 101 7.34 0.61 10.09
C ASP A 101 6.60 1.21 8.87
N ALA A 102 6.72 0.57 7.70
CA ALA A 102 6.02 0.94 6.48
C ALA A 102 5.43 -0.27 5.75
N LEU A 103 4.32 -0.09 5.05
CA LEU A 103 3.67 -1.09 4.23
C LEU A 103 3.65 -0.66 2.76
N LEU A 104 3.92 -1.61 1.87
CA LEU A 104 3.55 -1.54 0.47
C LEU A 104 2.36 -2.48 0.24
N ILE A 105 1.22 -1.91 -0.13
CA ILE A 105 0.01 -2.68 -0.46
C ILE A 105 -0.23 -2.58 -1.96
N THR A 106 -0.14 -3.70 -2.66
CA THR A 106 -0.57 -3.78 -4.05
C THR A 106 -2.06 -4.04 -4.10
N VAL A 107 -2.76 -3.29 -4.94
CA VAL A 107 -4.21 -3.29 -4.99
C VAL A 107 -4.73 -3.45 -6.42
N LYS A 108 -5.96 -3.96 -6.53
CA LYS A 108 -6.83 -3.73 -7.67
C LYS A 108 -7.68 -2.51 -7.35
N ALA A 109 -7.42 -1.40 -8.03
CA ALA A 109 -8.24 -0.21 -7.89
C ALA A 109 -9.58 -0.39 -8.63
N ASN A 110 -10.69 -0.16 -7.94
CA ASN A 110 -12.02 -0.13 -8.53
C ASN A 110 -12.37 1.32 -8.87
N GLY A 111 -12.75 1.55 -10.12
CA GLY A 111 -13.03 2.90 -10.62
C GLY A 111 -11.86 3.53 -11.38
N PRO A 112 -12.08 4.73 -11.95
CA PRO A 112 -11.17 5.36 -12.91
C PRO A 112 -9.94 6.02 -12.25
N GLY A 113 -9.96 6.23 -10.93
CA GLY A 113 -8.83 6.86 -10.24
C GLY A 113 -9.06 7.00 -8.73
N VAL A 114 -7.96 7.20 -8.01
CA VAL A 114 -7.98 7.25 -6.54
C VAL A 114 -7.94 8.66 -5.98
N CYS A 115 -7.49 9.63 -6.79
CA CYS A 115 -7.33 11.00 -6.34
C CYS A 115 -8.67 11.74 -6.33
N HIS A 116 -8.96 12.48 -5.24
CA HIS A 116 -10.19 13.29 -5.14
C HIS A 116 -10.26 14.44 -6.15
N GLU A 117 -9.14 14.82 -6.77
CA GLU A 117 -9.07 15.80 -7.85
C GLU A 117 -9.33 15.18 -9.25
N GLY A 118 -9.70 13.91 -9.33
CA GLY A 118 -10.07 13.26 -10.58
C GLY A 118 -8.92 12.60 -11.35
N PHE A 119 -7.79 12.34 -10.71
CA PHE A 119 -6.66 11.67 -11.32
C PHE A 119 -6.58 10.19 -10.93
N GLU A 120 -5.96 9.38 -11.78
CA GLU A 120 -5.67 7.98 -11.47
C GLU A 120 -4.85 7.85 -10.19
N SER A 121 -3.84 8.69 -10.03
CA SER A 121 -2.93 8.72 -8.88
C SER A 121 -2.95 10.09 -8.19
N CYS A 122 -2.73 10.10 -6.88
CA CYS A 122 -2.46 11.34 -6.13
C CYS A 122 -1.14 12.00 -6.54
N PHE A 123 -0.23 11.25 -7.17
CA PHE A 123 1.05 11.74 -7.70
C PHE A 123 0.91 12.20 -9.15
N SER A 124 -0.01 13.14 -9.39
CA SER A 124 -0.36 13.66 -10.72
C SER A 124 0.42 14.92 -11.12
N ARG A 125 1.37 15.34 -10.29
CA ARG A 125 2.17 16.55 -10.53
C ARG A 125 3.65 16.21 -10.58
N THR A 126 4.36 16.77 -11.53
CA THR A 126 5.80 16.61 -11.72
C THR A 126 6.50 17.95 -11.54
N ARG A 127 7.66 17.95 -10.90
CA ARG A 127 8.51 19.13 -10.79
C ARG A 127 9.30 19.33 -12.08
N VAL A 128 9.05 20.46 -12.74
CA VAL A 128 9.79 20.89 -13.93
C VAL A 128 10.41 22.24 -13.61
N ASN A 129 11.72 22.31 -13.64
CA ASN A 129 12.52 23.44 -13.15
C ASN A 129 12.14 23.72 -11.68
N ASN A 130 11.60 24.89 -11.36
CA ASN A 130 11.19 25.26 -10.00
C ASN A 130 9.67 25.22 -9.79
N ASN A 131 8.90 24.69 -10.72
CA ASN A 131 7.44 24.67 -10.66
C ASN A 131 6.90 23.24 -10.59
N TRP A 132 5.76 23.07 -9.92
CA TRP A 132 4.96 21.85 -9.96
C TRP A 132 3.88 22.00 -11.02
N ILE A 133 3.91 21.12 -12.04
CA ILE A 133 2.92 21.11 -13.11
C ILE A 133 2.10 19.83 -13.06
N VAL A 134 0.83 19.91 -13.45
CA VAL A 134 -0.01 18.73 -13.64
C VAL A 134 0.53 17.97 -14.86
N SER A 135 0.93 16.73 -14.64
CA SER A 135 1.54 15.87 -15.68
C SER A 135 0.61 14.76 -16.17
N ASP A 136 -0.48 14.50 -15.45
CA ASP A 136 -1.44 13.46 -15.78
C ASP A 136 -2.76 14.04 -16.27
N PRO A 137 -3.46 13.35 -17.17
CA PRO A 137 -4.83 13.71 -17.51
C PRO A 137 -5.77 13.33 -16.36
N GLN A 138 -6.85 14.11 -16.19
CA GLN A 138 -7.96 13.67 -15.35
C GLN A 138 -8.65 12.45 -15.98
N THR A 139 -9.04 11.50 -15.14
CA THR A 139 -9.70 10.26 -15.54
C THR A 139 -11.20 10.27 -15.23
N PHE A 140 -11.63 11.20 -14.37
CA PHE A 140 -13.04 11.44 -14.05
C PHE A 140 -13.26 12.87 -13.56
N SER A 141 -14.52 13.32 -13.59
CA SER A 141 -14.91 14.64 -13.05
C SER A 141 -15.16 14.53 -11.54
N PRO A 142 -14.42 15.24 -10.70
CA PRO A 142 -14.67 15.24 -9.24
C PRO A 142 -16.07 15.71 -8.87
N THR A 143 -16.65 16.63 -9.63
CA THR A 143 -17.99 17.15 -9.38
C THR A 143 -19.07 16.09 -9.56
N ASP A 144 -18.88 15.13 -10.47
CA ASP A 144 -19.84 14.08 -10.71
C ASP A 144 -19.82 13.00 -9.60
N VAL A 145 -18.70 12.88 -8.91
CA VAL A 145 -18.51 11.88 -7.85
C VAL A 145 -18.76 12.44 -6.46
N TYR A 146 -18.47 13.73 -6.23
CA TYR A 146 -18.49 14.37 -4.90
C TYR A 146 -19.52 15.50 -4.78
N SER A 147 -20.47 15.64 -5.72
CA SER A 147 -21.49 16.69 -5.72
C SER A 147 -22.36 16.70 -4.45
N ASP A 148 -22.59 15.51 -3.85
CA ASP A 148 -23.46 15.38 -2.68
C ASP A 148 -22.74 15.57 -1.34
N THR A 149 -21.42 15.83 -1.33
CA THR A 149 -20.62 15.96 -0.09
C THR A 149 -20.29 17.38 0.31
N LYS A 150 -20.93 18.40 -0.28
CA LYS A 150 -20.69 19.82 0.07
C LYS A 150 -21.25 20.27 1.43
N GLU A 151 -21.82 19.40 2.24
CA GLU A 151 -22.42 19.79 3.53
C GLU A 151 -21.59 19.51 4.79
N VAL A 152 -20.32 19.07 4.72
CA VAL A 152 -19.51 18.90 5.95
C VAL A 152 -18.10 19.44 5.76
N ALA A 153 -18.01 20.75 5.51
CA ALA A 153 -16.76 21.50 5.68
C ALA A 153 -17.08 22.90 6.22
N LYS A 154 -17.43 22.98 7.50
CA LYS A 154 -17.30 24.17 8.34
C LYS A 154 -16.65 23.80 9.67
#